data_af20c816db8a05efcaabb3190fca9b6e
#
_entry.id   af20c816db8a05efcaabb3190fca9b6e
#
_cell.length_a   1.000
_cell.length_b   1.000
_cell.length_c   1.000
_cell.angle_alpha   90.00
_cell.angle_beta   90.00
_cell.angle_gamma   90.00
#
_symmetry.space_group_name_H-M   'P 1'
#
loop_
_entity.id
_entity.type
_entity.pdbx_description
1 polymer ?
#
loop_
_entity_poly.entity_id
_entity_poly.type
_entity_poly.pdbx_seq_one_letter_code
_entity_poly.pdbx_strand_id
1 'polypeptide(L)'
;MLPERIRQLQVEIAGAVRGQLLRHSVYEFRYLDADIAQPSLALLMPPQTPTYQDGDLFAVMDQNLPEGDLFRRLRQFYPKQPLSAMHLLALVGRNGIGRLGFSLADRAAPAAPALMSRQALLTMHYTPKVFDDLVQAYLSTGAGIAGMQPKIMVPDRPTIPTPTLIVKAASEACPGLAANEFLCLAAARHAGILTPGFDLSDDGQMLVIDRFDIDEQGQRLGFEDIASLMGLRVRDVLSDRKYQSSYARIADVLKMLRLPAENLARFFEQVAFTVMVRNGDGHLKNYGVLYRDETDIRLAPMFDVVTTAIYRYTRYDGGPELEDRTMALKLFGGRHQGKGYPTVDELLRFGREVCGVAQPAQVLKRLAQGMSQALASASGDPRIPPATRAAMAEFWQLGLAYAVG
;
A
#
# COMPACT_ATOMS: atom_id res chain seq x y z
N MET A 1 -24.50 -12.83 -11.14
CA MET A 1 -23.81 -13.99 -10.53
C MET A 1 -22.51 -14.19 -11.30
N LEU A 2 -21.39 -14.54 -10.65
CA LEU A 2 -20.17 -14.91 -11.35
C LEU A 2 -20.29 -16.36 -11.87
N PRO A 3 -19.63 -16.70 -13.00
CA PRO A 3 -19.51 -18.09 -13.44
C PRO A 3 -18.84 -18.95 -12.36
N GLU A 4 -19.21 -20.21 -12.25
CA GLU A 4 -18.58 -21.15 -11.30
C GLU A 4 -17.07 -21.29 -11.54
N ARG A 5 -16.65 -21.19 -12.81
CA ARG A 5 -15.24 -21.21 -13.22
C ARG A 5 -14.97 -20.07 -14.19
N ILE A 6 -13.97 -19.26 -13.88
CA ILE A 6 -13.45 -18.22 -14.76
C ILE A 6 -12.13 -18.72 -15.33
N ARG A 7 -12.09 -18.96 -16.64
CA ARG A 7 -10.91 -19.44 -17.35
C ARG A 7 -10.18 -18.33 -18.11
N GLN A 8 -10.84 -17.21 -18.34
CA GLN A 8 -10.32 -16.09 -19.12
C GLN A 8 -10.81 -14.77 -18.58
N LEU A 9 -9.90 -13.80 -18.52
CA LEU A 9 -10.19 -12.39 -18.26
C LEU A 9 -9.53 -11.53 -19.35
N GLN A 10 -10.19 -10.47 -19.75
CA GLN A 10 -9.56 -9.36 -20.47
C GLN A 10 -8.69 -8.59 -19.50
N VAL A 11 -7.52 -8.16 -19.96
CA VAL A 11 -6.58 -7.33 -19.21
C VAL A 11 -6.47 -5.98 -19.87
N GLU A 12 -6.88 -4.96 -19.13
CA GLU A 12 -6.70 -3.56 -19.50
C GLU A 12 -5.34 -3.07 -18.95
N ILE A 13 -4.60 -2.35 -19.78
CA ILE A 13 -3.36 -1.69 -19.41
C ILE A 13 -3.51 -0.21 -19.77
N ALA A 14 -3.43 0.68 -18.78
CA ALA A 14 -3.64 2.11 -18.96
C ALA A 14 -4.97 2.46 -19.69
N GLY A 15 -6.06 1.77 -19.32
CA GLY A 15 -7.41 2.04 -19.83
C GLY A 15 -7.76 1.40 -21.17
N ALA A 16 -6.87 0.65 -21.81
CA ALA A 16 -7.14 -0.07 -23.05
C ALA A 16 -6.98 -1.59 -22.87
N VAL A 17 -7.87 -2.38 -23.46
CA VAL A 17 -7.74 -3.85 -23.48
C VAL A 17 -6.53 -4.22 -24.34
N ARG A 18 -5.49 -4.77 -23.71
CA ARG A 18 -4.22 -5.10 -24.37
C ARG A 18 -3.79 -6.56 -24.21
N GLY A 19 -4.49 -7.32 -23.42
CA GLY A 19 -4.13 -8.71 -23.19
C GLY A 19 -5.28 -9.55 -22.66
N GLN A 20 -4.97 -10.82 -22.52
CA GLN A 20 -5.84 -11.83 -21.93
C GLN A 20 -5.08 -12.62 -20.87
N LEU A 21 -5.71 -12.81 -19.73
CA LEU A 21 -5.26 -13.73 -18.70
C LEU A 21 -6.06 -15.00 -18.80
N LEU A 22 -5.38 -16.12 -19.04
CA LEU A 22 -5.95 -17.45 -19.19
C LEU A 22 -5.58 -18.31 -17.98
N ARG A 23 -6.49 -19.18 -17.56
CA ARG A 23 -6.24 -20.17 -16.50
C ARG A 23 -6.61 -21.57 -16.99
N HIS A 24 -5.59 -22.36 -17.28
CA HIS A 24 -5.66 -23.78 -17.59
C HIS A 24 -5.01 -24.60 -16.46
N SER A 25 -4.01 -25.42 -16.75
CA SER A 25 -3.10 -26.01 -15.75
C SER A 25 -2.18 -24.97 -15.13
N VAL A 26 -1.79 -23.97 -15.92
CA VAL A 26 -0.98 -22.81 -15.53
C VAL A 26 -1.75 -21.52 -15.76
N TYR A 27 -1.26 -20.40 -15.24
CA TYR A 27 -1.68 -19.08 -15.66
C TYR A 27 -0.87 -18.67 -16.88
N GLU A 28 -1.54 -18.08 -17.85
CA GLU A 28 -0.94 -17.57 -19.06
C GLU A 28 -1.47 -16.18 -19.34
N PHE A 29 -0.57 -15.22 -19.53
CA PHE A 29 -0.90 -13.90 -20.03
C PHE A 29 -0.44 -13.78 -21.48
N ARG A 30 -1.32 -13.32 -22.35
CA ARG A 30 -1.04 -13.04 -23.78
C ARG A 30 -1.33 -11.59 -24.08
N TYR A 31 -0.36 -10.91 -24.66
CA TYR A 31 -0.62 -9.64 -25.32
C TYR A 31 -1.46 -9.85 -26.57
N LEU A 32 -2.41 -8.94 -26.85
CA LEU A 32 -3.20 -8.94 -28.08
C LEU A 32 -2.40 -8.39 -29.26
N ASP A 33 -1.43 -7.53 -28.96
CA ASP A 33 -0.57 -6.84 -29.90
C ASP A 33 0.86 -6.78 -29.34
N ALA A 34 1.85 -7.01 -30.20
CA ALA A 34 3.28 -6.93 -29.84
C ALA A 34 3.89 -5.53 -30.05
N ASP A 35 3.05 -4.50 -30.18
CA ASP A 35 3.52 -3.13 -30.34
C ASP A 35 4.28 -2.67 -29.09
N ILE A 36 5.60 -2.54 -29.25
CA ILE A 36 6.52 -2.12 -28.18
C ILE A 36 6.34 -0.67 -27.73
N ALA A 37 5.65 0.16 -28.52
CA ALA A 37 5.33 1.54 -28.12
C ALA A 37 4.19 1.58 -27.10
N GLN A 38 3.56 0.46 -26.83
CA GLN A 38 2.45 0.36 -25.89
C GLN A 38 2.93 0.11 -24.45
N PRO A 39 2.19 0.57 -23.43
CA PRO A 39 2.54 0.31 -22.05
C PRO A 39 2.66 -1.20 -21.75
N SER A 40 3.76 -1.60 -21.11
CA SER A 40 3.97 -2.97 -20.64
C SER A 40 2.95 -3.34 -19.54
N LEU A 41 2.69 -4.64 -19.38
CA LEU A 41 1.90 -5.17 -18.26
C LEU A 41 2.55 -4.84 -16.92
N ALA A 42 3.85 -5.13 -16.85
CA ALA A 42 4.71 -4.91 -15.70
C ALA A 42 6.14 -4.62 -16.18
N LEU A 43 6.99 -4.08 -15.33
CA LEU A 43 8.40 -3.80 -15.65
C LEU A 43 9.17 -5.08 -16.07
N LEU A 44 8.78 -6.24 -15.53
CA LEU A 44 9.39 -7.53 -15.86
C LEU A 44 8.60 -8.34 -16.91
N MET A 45 7.54 -7.77 -17.48
CA MET A 45 6.69 -8.44 -18.48
C MET A 45 6.42 -7.51 -19.67
N PRO A 46 7.47 -7.09 -20.40
CA PRO A 46 7.33 -6.18 -21.54
C PRO A 46 6.71 -6.87 -22.79
N PRO A 47 6.08 -6.11 -23.72
CA PRO A 47 5.35 -6.65 -24.85
C PRO A 47 6.23 -7.33 -25.92
N GLN A 48 7.55 -7.19 -25.87
CA GLN A 48 8.50 -7.93 -26.74
C GLN A 48 8.37 -9.45 -26.57
N THR A 49 7.93 -9.91 -25.40
CA THR A 49 7.54 -11.29 -25.16
C THR A 49 6.02 -11.36 -25.20
N PRO A 50 5.41 -11.93 -26.25
CA PRO A 50 3.97 -11.86 -26.45
C PRO A 50 3.17 -12.72 -25.46
N THR A 51 3.83 -13.70 -24.82
CA THR A 51 3.16 -14.66 -23.91
C THR A 51 4.04 -14.96 -22.71
N TYR A 52 3.43 -14.94 -21.54
CA TYR A 52 4.05 -15.30 -20.26
C TYR A 52 3.26 -16.43 -19.62
N GLN A 53 3.94 -17.39 -19.00
CA GLN A 53 3.34 -18.50 -18.29
C GLN A 53 3.93 -18.66 -16.89
N ASP A 54 3.09 -19.03 -15.92
CA ASP A 54 3.50 -19.32 -14.56
C ASP A 54 2.54 -20.36 -13.93
N GLY A 55 3.05 -21.16 -13.02
CA GLY A 55 2.24 -22.14 -12.26
C GLY A 55 1.22 -21.48 -11.34
N ASP A 56 1.45 -20.25 -10.91
CA ASP A 56 0.56 -19.44 -10.08
C ASP A 56 0.29 -18.07 -10.74
N LEU A 57 -0.65 -17.29 -10.17
CA LEU A 57 -0.95 -15.94 -10.65
C LEU A 57 0.30 -15.07 -10.64
N PHE A 58 0.51 -14.25 -11.66
CA PHE A 58 1.63 -13.32 -11.73
C PHE A 58 1.63 -12.36 -10.55
N ALA A 59 2.82 -12.10 -9.97
CA ALA A 59 2.95 -11.29 -8.76
C ALA A 59 2.37 -9.87 -8.91
N VAL A 60 2.52 -9.24 -10.08
CA VAL A 60 1.94 -7.93 -10.39
C VAL A 60 0.42 -7.93 -10.39
N MET A 61 -0.21 -9.06 -10.68
CA MET A 61 -1.68 -9.21 -10.61
C MET A 61 -2.13 -9.58 -9.19
N ASP A 62 -1.30 -10.32 -8.44
CA ASP A 62 -1.53 -10.74 -7.06
C ASP A 62 -1.48 -9.55 -6.08
N GLN A 63 -0.66 -8.53 -6.35
CA GLN A 63 -0.40 -7.41 -5.42
C GLN A 63 -1.65 -6.66 -4.98
N ASN A 64 -2.69 -6.58 -5.82
CA ASN A 64 -3.95 -5.87 -5.57
C ASN A 64 -5.09 -6.78 -5.12
N LEU A 65 -4.86 -8.09 -4.98
CA LEU A 65 -5.91 -8.99 -4.52
C LEU A 65 -6.28 -8.69 -3.06
N PRO A 66 -7.56 -8.77 -2.71
CA PRO A 66 -8.04 -8.51 -1.36
C PRO A 66 -7.41 -9.44 -0.34
N GLU A 67 -7.00 -8.86 0.78
CA GLU A 67 -6.50 -9.54 1.97
C GLU A 67 -7.36 -9.14 3.20
N GLY A 68 -7.19 -9.84 4.31
CA GLY A 68 -7.73 -9.45 5.62
C GLY A 68 -9.24 -9.18 5.63
N ASP A 69 -9.63 -7.99 6.07
CA ASP A 69 -11.04 -7.63 6.27
C ASP A 69 -11.84 -7.64 4.97
N LEU A 70 -11.32 -7.07 3.90
CA LEU A 70 -12.02 -7.02 2.61
C LEU A 70 -12.25 -8.44 2.05
N PHE A 71 -11.27 -9.34 2.17
CA PHE A 71 -11.43 -10.72 1.74
C PHE A 71 -12.50 -11.46 2.56
N ARG A 72 -12.51 -11.27 3.90
CA ARG A 72 -13.56 -11.86 4.77
C ARG A 72 -14.96 -11.38 4.37
N ARG A 73 -15.13 -10.08 4.10
CA ARG A 73 -16.40 -9.50 3.63
C ARG A 73 -16.82 -10.06 2.29
N LEU A 74 -15.92 -10.17 1.32
CA LEU A 74 -16.19 -10.80 0.03
C LEU A 74 -16.69 -12.23 0.21
N ARG A 75 -16.08 -13.02 1.10
CA ARG A 75 -16.55 -14.37 1.39
C ARG A 75 -17.95 -14.42 2.01
N GLN A 76 -18.34 -13.43 2.81
CA GLN A 76 -19.70 -13.33 3.35
C GLN A 76 -20.74 -13.04 2.25
N PHE A 77 -20.39 -12.26 1.23
CA PHE A 77 -21.28 -12.01 0.08
C PHE A 77 -21.40 -13.20 -0.87
N TYR A 78 -20.38 -14.06 -0.92
CA TYR A 78 -20.34 -15.24 -1.78
C TYR A 78 -20.12 -16.53 -0.98
N PRO A 79 -20.98 -16.87 -0.01
CA PRO A 79 -20.72 -17.96 0.97
C PRO A 79 -20.66 -19.37 0.34
N LYS A 80 -21.30 -19.56 -0.81
CA LYS A 80 -21.39 -20.85 -1.51
C LYS A 80 -20.46 -20.95 -2.72
N GLN A 81 -19.69 -19.89 -3.02
CA GLN A 81 -18.84 -19.84 -4.20
C GLN A 81 -17.36 -19.85 -3.79
N PRO A 82 -16.54 -20.78 -4.29
CA PRO A 82 -15.11 -20.74 -4.09
C PRO A 82 -14.54 -19.53 -4.84
N LEU A 83 -13.97 -18.57 -4.11
CA LEU A 83 -13.35 -17.40 -4.69
C LEU A 83 -11.90 -17.70 -5.06
N SER A 84 -11.65 -18.17 -6.29
CA SER A 84 -10.29 -18.29 -6.84
C SER A 84 -9.70 -16.90 -7.15
N ALA A 85 -8.39 -16.83 -7.42
CA ALA A 85 -7.73 -15.58 -7.85
C ALA A 85 -8.42 -14.97 -9.09
N MET A 86 -8.86 -15.79 -10.06
CA MET A 86 -9.60 -15.30 -11.22
C MET A 86 -10.95 -14.66 -10.84
N HIS A 87 -11.65 -15.21 -9.84
CA HIS A 87 -12.89 -14.62 -9.32
C HIS A 87 -12.61 -13.29 -8.63
N LEU A 88 -11.56 -13.22 -7.81
CA LEU A 88 -11.17 -11.97 -7.13
C LEU A 88 -10.79 -10.88 -8.14
N LEU A 89 -10.00 -11.22 -9.17
CA LEU A 89 -9.68 -10.26 -10.24
C LEU A 89 -10.94 -9.79 -10.98
N ALA A 90 -11.88 -10.69 -11.29
CA ALA A 90 -13.14 -10.34 -11.95
C ALA A 90 -14.05 -9.45 -11.08
N LEU A 91 -13.98 -9.60 -9.75
CA LEU A 91 -14.80 -8.82 -8.80
C LEU A 91 -14.23 -7.44 -8.51
N VAL A 92 -12.94 -7.38 -8.24
CA VAL A 92 -12.31 -6.18 -7.66
C VAL A 92 -11.08 -5.69 -8.44
N GLY A 93 -10.69 -6.37 -9.50
CA GLY A 93 -9.47 -6.05 -10.26
C GLY A 93 -9.62 -4.91 -11.26
N ARG A 94 -10.82 -4.35 -11.48
CA ARG A 94 -11.02 -3.33 -12.51
C ARG A 94 -10.29 -2.02 -12.22
N ASN A 95 -10.33 -1.57 -10.98
CA ASN A 95 -9.82 -0.27 -10.56
C ASN A 95 -8.73 -0.37 -9.46
N GLY A 96 -7.99 -1.48 -9.41
CA GLY A 96 -6.89 -1.65 -8.44
C GLY A 96 -5.83 -0.53 -8.53
N ILE A 97 -4.92 -0.47 -7.57
CA ILE A 97 -3.78 0.45 -7.60
C ILE A 97 -2.87 0.07 -8.77
N GLY A 98 -2.37 1.07 -9.48
CA GLY A 98 -1.62 0.90 -10.71
C GLY A 98 -2.53 0.94 -11.95
N ARG A 99 -1.98 0.63 -13.12
CA ARG A 99 -2.63 0.82 -14.41
C ARG A 99 -3.34 -0.42 -14.98
N LEU A 100 -3.37 -1.52 -14.20
CA LEU A 100 -4.02 -2.76 -14.65
C LEU A 100 -5.51 -2.77 -14.31
N GLY A 101 -6.31 -3.31 -15.22
CA GLY A 101 -7.72 -3.59 -15.03
C GLY A 101 -8.05 -5.00 -15.53
N PHE A 102 -9.05 -5.65 -14.90
CA PHE A 102 -9.47 -7.01 -15.24
C PHE A 102 -10.99 -7.04 -15.41
N SER A 103 -11.47 -7.68 -16.49
CA SER A 103 -12.90 -7.82 -16.76
C SER A 103 -13.22 -9.15 -17.44
N LEU A 104 -14.47 -9.58 -17.31
CA LEU A 104 -15.02 -10.68 -18.14
C LEU A 104 -15.39 -10.12 -19.52
N ALA A 105 -15.05 -10.83 -20.59
CA ALA A 105 -15.28 -10.39 -21.98
C ALA A 105 -16.75 -10.04 -22.26
N ASP A 106 -17.67 -10.83 -21.72
CA ASP A 106 -19.11 -10.73 -22.01
C ASP A 106 -19.90 -9.95 -20.96
N ARG A 107 -19.23 -9.31 -20.01
CA ARG A 107 -19.91 -8.57 -18.95
C ARG A 107 -19.85 -7.07 -19.23
N ALA A 108 -21.04 -6.46 -19.35
CA ALA A 108 -21.15 -5.01 -19.40
C ALA A 108 -20.43 -4.36 -18.21
N ALA A 109 -19.82 -3.20 -18.44
CA ALA A 109 -19.24 -2.42 -17.37
C ALA A 109 -20.31 -2.21 -16.27
N PRO A 110 -19.98 -2.37 -14.98
CA PRO A 110 -20.91 -2.02 -13.91
C PRO A 110 -21.30 -0.55 -14.05
N ALA A 111 -22.52 -0.23 -13.60
CA ALA A 111 -22.95 1.18 -13.55
C ALA A 111 -21.90 2.01 -12.80
N ALA A 112 -21.70 3.26 -13.27
CA ALA A 112 -20.82 4.17 -12.56
C ALA A 112 -21.32 4.32 -11.11
N PRO A 113 -20.45 4.19 -10.10
CA PRO A 113 -20.87 4.36 -8.70
C PRO A 113 -21.29 5.79 -8.46
N ALA A 114 -22.13 6.00 -7.44
CA ALA A 114 -22.45 7.32 -6.96
C ALA A 114 -21.15 8.05 -6.55
N LEU A 115 -20.97 9.27 -7.05
CA LEU A 115 -19.87 10.13 -6.68
C LEU A 115 -20.04 10.57 -5.22
N MET A 116 -18.96 10.56 -4.46
CA MET A 116 -18.94 11.08 -3.11
C MET A 116 -17.78 12.06 -2.96
N SER A 117 -18.09 13.31 -2.69
CA SER A 117 -17.05 14.32 -2.55
C SER A 117 -16.18 14.07 -1.32
N ARG A 118 -14.92 14.50 -1.38
CA ARG A 118 -14.00 14.49 -0.23
C ARG A 118 -14.67 15.16 0.99
N GLN A 119 -15.33 16.31 0.82
CA GLN A 119 -16.01 17.01 1.90
C GLN A 119 -17.10 16.16 2.55
N ALA A 120 -17.91 15.46 1.75
CA ALA A 120 -18.94 14.57 2.28
C ALA A 120 -18.36 13.43 3.12
N LEU A 121 -17.22 12.85 2.68
CA LEU A 121 -16.51 11.83 3.45
C LEU A 121 -15.95 12.38 4.76
N LEU A 122 -15.38 13.59 4.75
CA LEU A 122 -14.77 14.20 5.94
C LEU A 122 -15.80 14.59 7.01
N THR A 123 -17.00 15.04 6.59
CA THR A 123 -18.07 15.45 7.52
C THR A 123 -19.02 14.31 7.89
N MET A 124 -18.85 13.14 7.27
CA MET A 124 -19.67 11.96 7.55
C MET A 124 -19.35 11.41 8.93
N HIS A 125 -20.38 11.21 9.75
CA HIS A 125 -20.19 10.53 11.02
C HIS A 125 -20.01 9.03 10.81
N TYR A 126 -18.88 8.51 11.24
CA TYR A 126 -18.55 7.08 11.11
C TYR A 126 -19.45 6.21 11.98
N THR A 127 -20.01 5.20 11.38
CA THR A 127 -20.56 4.02 12.08
C THR A 127 -20.16 2.77 11.30
N PRO A 128 -20.11 1.58 11.94
CA PRO A 128 -19.88 0.33 11.22
C PRO A 128 -20.83 0.14 10.04
N LYS A 129 -22.11 0.53 10.19
CA LYS A 129 -23.09 0.48 9.12
C LYS A 129 -22.74 1.39 7.95
N VAL A 130 -22.34 2.64 8.21
CA VAL A 130 -21.90 3.59 7.16
C VAL A 130 -20.73 3.00 6.39
N PHE A 131 -19.78 2.41 7.08
CA PHE A 131 -18.64 1.79 6.40
C PHE A 131 -19.07 0.55 5.60
N ASP A 132 -20.00 -0.26 6.09
CA ASP A 132 -20.57 -1.39 5.34
C ASP A 132 -21.29 -0.92 4.07
N ASP A 133 -22.07 0.16 4.14
CA ASP A 133 -22.74 0.76 3.00
C ASP A 133 -21.72 1.26 1.95
N LEU A 134 -20.61 1.87 2.41
CA LEU A 134 -19.50 2.26 1.54
C LEU A 134 -18.81 1.05 0.90
N VAL A 135 -18.56 -0.03 1.65
CA VAL A 135 -18.01 -1.28 1.11
C VAL A 135 -18.92 -1.88 0.05
N GLN A 136 -20.24 -1.88 0.27
CA GLN A 136 -21.23 -2.33 -0.71
C GLN A 136 -21.15 -1.51 -2.01
N ALA A 137 -21.17 -0.19 -1.89
CA ALA A 137 -21.04 0.71 -3.03
C ALA A 137 -19.73 0.47 -3.78
N TYR A 138 -18.63 0.28 -3.06
CA TYR A 138 -17.32 0.00 -3.59
C TYR A 138 -17.24 -1.33 -4.36
N LEU A 139 -17.77 -2.41 -3.81
CA LEU A 139 -17.80 -3.71 -4.50
C LEU A 139 -18.53 -3.63 -5.84
N SER A 140 -19.49 -2.72 -5.97
CA SER A 140 -20.20 -2.48 -7.22
C SER A 140 -19.32 -1.84 -8.30
N THR A 141 -18.22 -1.17 -7.92
CA THR A 141 -17.29 -0.49 -8.86
C THR A 141 -16.18 -1.38 -9.40
N GLY A 142 -15.99 -2.56 -8.81
CA GLY A 142 -14.91 -3.48 -9.18
C GLY A 142 -13.52 -2.98 -8.81
N ALA A 143 -13.39 -2.21 -7.70
CA ALA A 143 -12.11 -1.68 -7.26
C ALA A 143 -11.52 -2.51 -6.09
N GLY A 144 -10.31 -3.02 -6.22
CA GLY A 144 -9.58 -3.82 -5.21
C GLY A 144 -8.39 -3.07 -4.62
N ILE A 145 -8.20 -3.22 -3.33
CA ILE A 145 -7.02 -2.72 -2.63
C ILE A 145 -6.59 -3.72 -1.56
N ALA A 146 -5.33 -4.13 -1.60
CA ALA A 146 -4.77 -5.05 -0.63
C ALA A 146 -4.54 -4.40 0.74
N GLY A 147 -4.51 -5.21 1.80
CA GLY A 147 -4.15 -4.83 3.16
C GLY A 147 -5.16 -5.28 4.21
N MET A 148 -4.71 -5.33 5.46
CA MET A 148 -5.47 -5.86 6.60
C MET A 148 -6.52 -4.89 7.15
N GLN A 149 -6.25 -3.58 7.09
CA GLN A 149 -7.14 -2.53 7.58
C GLN A 149 -8.38 -2.39 6.70
N PRO A 150 -9.57 -2.10 7.27
CA PRO A 150 -10.75 -1.75 6.49
C PRO A 150 -10.49 -0.53 5.61
N LYS A 151 -10.57 -0.70 4.29
CA LYS A 151 -10.34 0.37 3.32
C LYS A 151 -11.13 0.15 2.04
N ILE A 152 -11.46 1.26 1.38
CA ILE A 152 -12.22 1.30 0.12
C ILE A 152 -11.67 2.38 -0.80
N MET A 153 -12.02 2.30 -2.09
CA MET A 153 -11.75 3.37 -3.05
C MET A 153 -13.05 4.05 -3.47
N VAL A 154 -13.07 5.37 -3.45
CA VAL A 154 -14.25 6.19 -3.70
C VAL A 154 -14.00 7.14 -4.88
N PRO A 155 -14.89 7.21 -5.88
CA PRO A 155 -14.82 8.21 -6.94
C PRO A 155 -15.36 9.53 -6.42
N ASP A 156 -14.59 10.62 -6.57
CA ASP A 156 -15.00 11.98 -6.18
C ASP A 156 -15.08 12.96 -7.35
N ARG A 157 -14.54 12.61 -8.51
CA ARG A 157 -14.46 13.48 -9.68
C ARG A 157 -15.30 12.93 -10.84
N PRO A 158 -16.30 13.68 -11.32
CA PRO A 158 -17.18 13.21 -12.40
C PRO A 158 -16.46 13.02 -13.74
N THR A 159 -15.36 13.73 -13.96
CA THR A 159 -14.56 13.65 -15.19
C THR A 159 -13.55 12.50 -15.19
N ILE A 160 -13.29 11.90 -14.05
CA ILE A 160 -12.35 10.78 -13.89
C ILE A 160 -13.14 9.53 -13.53
N PRO A 161 -13.27 8.55 -14.43
CA PRO A 161 -14.07 7.35 -14.20
C PRO A 161 -13.46 6.38 -13.16
N THR A 162 -12.19 6.55 -12.84
CA THR A 162 -11.46 5.75 -11.84
C THR A 162 -11.65 6.37 -10.45
N PRO A 163 -11.91 5.57 -9.40
CA PRO A 163 -11.90 6.07 -8.03
C PRO A 163 -10.58 6.75 -7.69
N THR A 164 -10.63 7.96 -7.17
CA THR A 164 -9.48 8.83 -6.92
C THR A 164 -9.11 8.92 -5.44
N LEU A 165 -10.01 8.52 -4.55
CA LEU A 165 -9.81 8.52 -3.10
C LEU A 165 -9.73 7.10 -2.55
N ILE A 166 -8.89 6.92 -1.54
CA ILE A 166 -8.84 5.75 -0.66
C ILE A 166 -9.36 6.19 0.70
N VAL A 167 -10.38 5.52 1.22
CA VAL A 167 -10.91 5.76 2.57
C VAL A 167 -10.53 4.58 3.43
N LYS A 168 -9.79 4.85 4.49
CA LYS A 168 -9.41 3.88 5.52
C LYS A 168 -10.21 4.19 6.79
N ALA A 169 -10.81 3.18 7.39
CA ALA A 169 -11.60 3.35 8.61
C ALA A 169 -10.88 2.82 9.84
N ALA A 170 -11.30 3.30 10.99
CA ALA A 170 -10.94 2.74 12.27
C ALA A 170 -11.41 1.27 12.37
N SER A 171 -10.73 0.48 13.17
CA SER A 171 -11.17 -0.88 13.50
C SER A 171 -11.24 -1.04 15.01
N GLU A 172 -12.13 -1.92 15.48
CA GLU A 172 -12.24 -2.24 16.91
C GLU A 172 -10.93 -2.82 17.46
N ALA A 173 -10.21 -3.59 16.64
CA ALA A 173 -8.92 -4.18 17.01
C ALA A 173 -7.79 -3.15 17.16
N CYS A 174 -7.89 -2.00 16.48
CA CYS A 174 -6.88 -0.94 16.52
C CYS A 174 -7.56 0.42 16.67
N PRO A 175 -7.98 0.79 17.88
CA PRO A 175 -8.63 2.08 18.15
C PRO A 175 -7.71 3.25 17.75
N GLY A 176 -8.30 4.28 17.13
CA GLY A 176 -7.57 5.48 16.71
C GLY A 176 -6.59 5.27 15.55
N LEU A 177 -6.69 4.15 14.79
CA LEU A 177 -5.76 3.82 13.70
C LEU A 177 -5.75 4.89 12.59
N ALA A 178 -6.92 5.44 12.23
CA ALA A 178 -7.01 6.52 11.25
C ALA A 178 -6.24 7.79 11.69
N ALA A 179 -6.41 8.18 12.96
CA ALA A 179 -5.69 9.32 13.55
C ALA A 179 -4.19 9.05 13.71
N ASN A 180 -3.80 7.80 14.01
CA ASN A 180 -2.39 7.39 14.07
C ASN A 180 -1.72 7.53 12.68
N GLU A 181 -2.31 6.97 11.64
CA GLU A 181 -1.76 7.09 10.29
C GLU A 181 -1.74 8.55 9.81
N PHE A 182 -2.81 9.30 10.10
CA PHE A 182 -2.85 10.74 9.83
C PHE A 182 -1.67 11.48 10.47
N LEU A 183 -1.40 11.24 11.75
CA LEU A 183 -0.32 11.89 12.47
C LEU A 183 1.06 11.48 11.94
N CYS A 184 1.26 10.21 11.59
CA CYS A 184 2.48 9.74 10.92
C CYS A 184 2.68 10.40 9.56
N LEU A 185 1.65 10.47 8.72
CA LEU A 185 1.72 11.15 7.42
C LEU A 185 1.97 12.65 7.57
N ALA A 186 1.36 13.32 8.58
CA ALA A 186 1.62 14.72 8.88
C ALA A 186 3.09 14.94 9.28
N ALA A 187 3.66 14.08 10.13
CA ALA A 187 5.05 14.13 10.51
C ALA A 187 6.00 13.90 9.32
N ALA A 188 5.68 12.93 8.45
CA ALA A 188 6.43 12.68 7.22
C ALA A 188 6.41 13.91 6.30
N ARG A 189 5.24 14.54 6.11
CA ARG A 189 5.08 15.76 5.31
C ARG A 189 5.84 16.93 5.89
N HIS A 190 5.77 17.18 7.20
CA HIS A 190 6.58 18.21 7.88
C HIS A 190 8.07 17.97 7.73
N ALA A 191 8.49 16.70 7.69
CA ALA A 191 9.88 16.34 7.44
C ALA A 191 10.27 16.40 5.95
N GLY A 192 9.39 16.79 5.04
CA GLY A 192 9.66 16.87 3.60
C GLY A 192 9.70 15.52 2.87
N ILE A 193 9.20 14.45 3.50
CA ILE A 193 8.99 13.18 2.80
C ILE A 193 7.78 13.33 1.88
N LEU A 194 7.90 12.84 0.65
CA LEU A 194 6.80 12.83 -0.30
C LEU A 194 5.69 11.90 0.19
N THR A 195 4.49 12.44 0.39
CA THR A 195 3.27 11.72 0.77
C THR A 195 2.15 12.01 -0.23
N PRO A 196 1.15 11.13 -0.40
CA PRO A 196 -0.09 11.49 -1.09
C PRO A 196 -0.80 12.64 -0.37
N GLY A 197 -1.83 13.23 -0.98
CA GLY A 197 -2.77 14.09 -0.29
C GLY A 197 -3.57 13.26 0.73
N PHE A 198 -3.81 13.80 1.92
CA PHE A 198 -4.59 13.11 2.96
C PHE A 198 -5.29 14.07 3.89
N ASP A 199 -6.44 13.65 4.43
CA ASP A 199 -7.22 14.37 5.42
C ASP A 199 -7.86 13.39 6.41
N LEU A 200 -8.07 13.84 7.64
CA LEU A 200 -8.77 13.08 8.68
C LEU A 200 -10.22 13.59 8.78
N SER A 201 -11.21 12.68 8.90
CA SER A 201 -12.60 13.06 9.11
C SER A 201 -12.80 13.85 10.42
N ASP A 202 -13.87 14.63 10.48
CA ASP A 202 -14.17 15.50 11.62
C ASP A 202 -14.31 14.74 12.94
N ASP A 203 -14.74 13.48 12.88
CA ASP A 203 -14.84 12.58 14.03
C ASP A 203 -13.54 11.74 14.29
N GLY A 204 -12.53 11.90 13.45
CA GLY A 204 -11.24 11.20 13.58
C GLY A 204 -11.26 9.71 13.24
N GLN A 205 -12.36 9.19 12.70
CA GLN A 205 -12.55 7.74 12.48
C GLN A 205 -12.21 7.29 11.07
N MET A 206 -12.13 8.20 10.11
CA MET A 206 -11.79 7.90 8.72
C MET A 206 -10.62 8.75 8.25
N LEU A 207 -9.68 8.13 7.55
CA LEU A 207 -8.58 8.77 6.85
C LEU A 207 -8.87 8.71 5.35
N VAL A 208 -8.96 9.87 4.71
CA VAL A 208 -9.19 10.02 3.26
C VAL A 208 -7.87 10.37 2.59
N ILE A 209 -7.44 9.54 1.66
CA ILE A 209 -6.12 9.64 1.01
C ILE A 209 -6.32 9.74 -0.51
N ASP A 210 -5.58 10.63 -1.18
CA ASP A 210 -5.53 10.65 -2.63
C ASP A 210 -4.79 9.42 -3.17
N ARG A 211 -5.29 8.85 -4.25
CA ARG A 211 -4.53 7.85 -4.98
C ARG A 211 -3.32 8.52 -5.64
N PHE A 212 -2.14 8.00 -5.36
CA PHE A 212 -0.88 8.52 -5.89
C PHE A 212 -0.52 7.96 -7.27
N ASP A 213 -1.26 6.96 -7.73
CA ASP A 213 -1.10 6.30 -9.03
C ASP A 213 -2.01 6.88 -10.12
N ILE A 214 -2.60 8.06 -9.87
CA ILE A 214 -3.38 8.83 -10.84
C ILE A 214 -2.72 10.18 -10.99
N ASP A 215 -2.36 10.54 -12.22
CA ASP A 215 -1.75 11.83 -12.50
C ASP A 215 -2.78 12.96 -12.59
N GLU A 216 -2.31 14.21 -12.78
CA GLU A 216 -3.16 15.40 -12.86
C GLU A 216 -4.16 15.36 -14.02
N GLN A 217 -3.87 14.59 -15.07
CA GLN A 217 -4.73 14.37 -16.22
C GLN A 217 -5.72 13.22 -16.00
N GLY A 218 -5.68 12.57 -14.82
CA GLY A 218 -6.52 11.43 -14.49
C GLY A 218 -6.05 10.10 -15.11
N GLN A 219 -4.84 10.06 -15.67
CA GLN A 219 -4.26 8.84 -16.23
C GLN A 219 -3.68 7.97 -15.12
N ARG A 220 -3.87 6.66 -15.24
CA ARG A 220 -3.34 5.69 -14.29
C ARG A 220 -1.88 5.38 -14.60
N LEU A 221 -1.02 5.53 -13.60
CA LEU A 221 0.40 5.16 -13.65
C LEU A 221 0.58 3.68 -13.33
N GLY A 222 1.64 3.06 -13.85
CA GLY A 222 2.08 1.76 -13.39
C GLY A 222 2.51 1.85 -11.93
N PHE A 223 2.13 0.87 -11.14
CA PHE A 223 2.59 0.70 -9.77
C PHE A 223 2.93 -0.77 -9.52
N GLU A 224 4.12 -1.00 -9.01
CA GLU A 224 4.53 -2.32 -8.52
C GLU A 224 5.14 -2.18 -7.13
N ASP A 225 4.62 -2.93 -6.17
CA ASP A 225 5.25 -3.06 -4.87
C ASP A 225 6.51 -3.93 -4.93
N ILE A 226 7.38 -3.83 -3.93
CA ILE A 226 8.65 -4.57 -3.92
C ILE A 226 8.42 -6.08 -3.85
N ALA A 227 7.37 -6.57 -3.23
CA ALA A 227 7.05 -7.99 -3.22
C ALA A 227 6.76 -8.48 -4.66
N SER A 228 5.98 -7.71 -5.43
CA SER A 228 5.71 -7.98 -6.83
C SER A 228 6.98 -7.96 -7.68
N LEU A 229 7.82 -6.94 -7.54
CA LEU A 229 9.11 -6.81 -8.24
C LEU A 229 10.09 -7.95 -7.92
N MET A 230 9.98 -8.55 -6.73
CA MET A 230 10.72 -9.75 -6.35
C MET A 230 10.07 -11.06 -6.79
N GLY A 231 8.95 -11.00 -7.52
CA GLY A 231 8.18 -12.18 -7.96
C GLY A 231 7.46 -12.90 -6.83
N LEU A 232 7.27 -12.26 -5.67
CA LEU A 232 6.62 -12.88 -4.52
C LEU A 232 5.10 -12.75 -4.60
N ARG A 233 4.42 -13.86 -4.37
CA ARG A 233 2.98 -13.89 -4.11
C ARG A 233 2.78 -13.90 -2.61
N VAL A 234 1.90 -13.04 -2.11
CA VAL A 234 1.76 -12.78 -0.68
C VAL A 234 0.33 -12.91 -0.17
N ARG A 235 -0.50 -13.65 -0.87
CA ARG A 235 -1.89 -13.93 -0.47
C ARG A 235 -2.02 -15.23 0.32
N ASP A 236 -3.08 -15.35 1.08
CA ASP A 236 -3.45 -16.55 1.85
C ASP A 236 -2.30 -17.06 2.74
N VAL A 237 -1.97 -18.33 2.62
CA VAL A 237 -0.90 -19.00 3.38
C VAL A 237 0.50 -18.47 3.06
N LEU A 238 0.65 -17.66 2.01
CA LEU A 238 1.91 -17.04 1.62
C LEU A 238 2.06 -15.60 2.13
N SER A 239 1.09 -15.10 2.92
CA SER A 239 1.07 -13.72 3.42
C SER A 239 2.31 -13.34 4.21
N ASP A 240 2.96 -14.30 4.89
CA ASP A 240 4.18 -14.06 5.65
C ASP A 240 5.41 -13.75 4.79
N ARG A 241 5.38 -14.04 3.49
CA ARG A 241 6.50 -13.77 2.57
C ARG A 241 6.84 -12.29 2.49
N LYS A 242 5.87 -11.39 2.65
CA LYS A 242 6.09 -9.95 2.67
C LYS A 242 7.00 -9.48 3.81
N TYR A 243 7.19 -10.31 4.84
CA TYR A 243 8.08 -10.07 5.99
C TYR A 243 9.43 -10.77 5.90
N GLN A 244 9.71 -11.52 4.83
CA GLN A 244 10.90 -12.38 4.69
C GLN A 244 11.96 -11.72 3.81
N SER A 245 12.50 -10.54 4.23
CA SER A 245 13.54 -9.83 3.50
C SER A 245 14.30 -8.86 4.40
N SER A 246 15.01 -7.90 3.77
CA SER A 246 15.67 -6.79 4.43
C SER A 246 15.48 -5.49 3.64
N TYR A 247 15.61 -4.34 4.32
CA TYR A 247 15.59 -3.05 3.64
C TYR A 247 16.78 -2.88 2.68
N ALA A 248 17.94 -3.47 3.00
CA ALA A 248 19.07 -3.51 2.07
C ALA A 248 18.70 -4.23 0.76
N ARG A 249 17.92 -5.32 0.83
CA ARG A 249 17.45 -6.01 -0.39
C ARG A 249 16.47 -5.16 -1.21
N ILE A 250 15.66 -4.33 -0.57
CA ILE A 250 14.81 -3.36 -1.29
C ILE A 250 15.70 -2.36 -2.05
N ALA A 251 16.74 -1.82 -1.39
CA ALA A 251 17.68 -0.92 -2.06
C ALA A 251 18.37 -1.58 -3.27
N ASP A 252 18.70 -2.88 -3.19
CA ASP A 252 19.25 -3.63 -4.34
C ASP A 252 18.24 -3.70 -5.49
N VAL A 253 16.96 -3.96 -5.22
CA VAL A 253 15.91 -3.96 -6.24
C VAL A 253 15.80 -2.59 -6.91
N LEU A 254 15.80 -1.49 -6.14
CA LEU A 254 15.75 -0.14 -6.68
C LEU A 254 16.98 0.19 -7.54
N LYS A 255 18.18 -0.28 -7.14
CA LYS A 255 19.40 -0.15 -7.94
C LYS A 255 19.33 -0.96 -9.24
N MET A 256 18.80 -2.17 -9.20
CA MET A 256 18.61 -3.01 -10.40
C MET A 256 17.66 -2.38 -11.41
N LEU A 257 16.65 -1.65 -10.95
CA LEU A 257 15.74 -0.85 -11.78
C LEU A 257 16.42 0.46 -12.29
N ARG A 258 17.68 0.73 -11.93
CA ARG A 258 18.45 1.91 -12.32
C ARG A 258 17.79 3.24 -11.95
N LEU A 259 17.09 3.28 -10.81
CA LEU A 259 16.50 4.52 -10.33
C LEU A 259 17.61 5.58 -10.09
N PRO A 260 17.33 6.86 -10.36
CA PRO A 260 18.21 7.96 -9.98
C PRO A 260 18.60 7.92 -8.50
N ALA A 261 19.81 8.36 -8.16
CA ALA A 261 20.35 8.32 -6.80
C ALA A 261 19.45 9.01 -5.76
N GLU A 262 18.72 10.05 -6.18
CA GLU A 262 17.75 10.74 -5.32
C GLU A 262 16.63 9.80 -4.80
N ASN A 263 16.24 8.79 -5.57
CA ASN A 263 15.23 7.81 -5.13
C ASN A 263 15.77 6.90 -4.02
N LEU A 264 17.07 6.58 -4.04
CA LEU A 264 17.71 5.85 -2.95
C LEU A 264 17.82 6.71 -1.68
N ALA A 265 18.07 8.01 -1.83
CA ALA A 265 18.05 8.95 -0.71
C ALA A 265 16.62 9.06 -0.12
N ARG A 266 15.60 9.19 -0.96
CA ARG A 266 14.19 9.17 -0.53
C ARG A 266 13.80 7.83 0.13
N PHE A 267 14.31 6.71 -0.38
CA PHE A 267 14.11 5.41 0.26
C PHE A 267 14.74 5.36 1.65
N PHE A 268 15.95 5.90 1.82
CA PHE A 268 16.55 6.06 3.15
C PHE A 268 15.66 6.87 4.09
N GLU A 269 15.10 7.99 3.63
CA GLU A 269 14.17 8.81 4.41
C GLU A 269 12.95 8.01 4.87
N GLN A 270 12.34 7.22 3.97
CA GLN A 270 11.20 6.37 4.31
C GLN A 270 11.58 5.29 5.34
N VAL A 271 12.72 4.60 5.18
CA VAL A 271 13.19 3.58 6.13
C VAL A 271 13.52 4.21 7.48
N ALA A 272 14.27 5.30 7.49
CA ALA A 272 14.63 6.01 8.73
C ALA A 272 13.38 6.50 9.47
N PHE A 273 12.40 7.04 8.75
CA PHE A 273 11.13 7.47 9.33
C PHE A 273 10.34 6.28 9.90
N THR A 274 10.25 5.16 9.17
CA THR A 274 9.64 3.89 9.64
C THR A 274 10.25 3.44 10.98
N VAL A 275 11.59 3.52 11.10
CA VAL A 275 12.31 3.20 12.35
C VAL A 275 11.95 4.19 13.46
N MET A 276 11.97 5.49 13.16
CA MET A 276 11.80 6.55 14.16
C MET A 276 10.37 6.63 14.70
N VAL A 277 9.35 6.42 13.86
CA VAL A 277 7.93 6.38 14.31
C VAL A 277 7.53 5.03 14.90
N ARG A 278 8.46 4.08 15.02
CA ARG A 278 8.19 2.73 15.54
C ARG A 278 7.09 1.99 14.75
N ASN A 279 7.20 2.04 13.43
CA ASN A 279 6.36 1.25 12.54
C ASN A 279 6.93 -0.16 12.35
N GLY A 280 6.40 -1.14 13.06
CA GLY A 280 6.77 -2.56 12.94
C GLY A 280 6.16 -3.26 11.73
N ASP A 281 5.29 -2.61 10.94
CA ASP A 281 4.61 -3.19 9.78
C ASP A 281 5.13 -2.68 8.43
N GLY A 282 6.30 -2.01 8.39
CA GLY A 282 6.92 -1.53 7.15
C GLY A 282 7.48 -2.67 6.28
N HIS A 283 6.62 -3.51 5.70
CA HIS A 283 6.99 -4.70 4.93
C HIS A 283 7.16 -4.42 3.41
N LEU A 284 7.49 -5.44 2.62
CA LEU A 284 7.79 -5.32 1.18
C LEU A 284 6.67 -4.66 0.35
N LYS A 285 5.40 -4.78 0.75
CA LYS A 285 4.26 -4.15 0.04
C LYS A 285 4.04 -2.68 0.40
N ASN A 286 4.74 -2.13 1.41
CA ASN A 286 4.66 -0.72 1.78
C ASN A 286 5.69 0.14 1.02
N TYR A 287 6.50 -0.47 0.18
CA TYR A 287 7.45 0.18 -0.72
C TYR A 287 7.15 -0.25 -2.15
N GLY A 288 7.29 0.66 -3.08
CA GLY A 288 7.03 0.37 -4.49
C GLY A 288 7.55 1.45 -5.42
N VAL A 289 7.36 1.24 -6.70
CA VAL A 289 7.71 2.19 -7.74
C VAL A 289 6.49 2.59 -8.55
N LEU A 290 6.49 3.84 -9.00
CA LEU A 290 5.56 4.40 -9.97
C LEU A 290 6.28 4.58 -11.30
N TYR A 291 5.58 4.37 -12.40
CA TYR A 291 6.15 4.57 -13.72
C TYR A 291 5.08 4.81 -14.79
N ARG A 292 5.44 5.59 -15.81
CA ARG A 292 4.67 5.70 -17.07
C ARG A 292 5.15 4.64 -18.06
N ASP A 293 6.46 4.50 -18.14
CA ASP A 293 7.19 3.55 -18.97
C ASP A 293 8.49 3.15 -18.28
N GLU A 294 9.33 2.38 -18.94
CA GLU A 294 10.60 1.88 -18.42
C GLU A 294 11.66 2.98 -18.23
N THR A 295 11.44 4.19 -18.75
CA THR A 295 12.37 5.34 -18.62
C THR A 295 11.97 6.33 -17.53
N ASP A 296 10.70 6.31 -17.06
CA ASP A 296 10.16 7.16 -16.01
C ASP A 296 9.79 6.33 -14.76
N ILE A 297 10.79 5.64 -14.20
CA ILE A 297 10.58 4.86 -12.96
C ILE A 297 11.03 5.69 -11.76
N ARG A 298 10.17 5.81 -10.74
CA ARG A 298 10.46 6.54 -9.51
C ARG A 298 9.91 5.83 -8.28
N LEU A 299 10.53 6.07 -7.14
CA LEU A 299 10.02 5.58 -5.85
C LEU A 299 8.63 6.17 -5.59
N ALA A 300 7.70 5.33 -5.15
CA ALA A 300 6.37 5.78 -4.74
C ALA A 300 6.45 6.70 -3.50
N PRO A 301 5.49 7.64 -3.33
CA PRO A 301 5.33 8.37 -2.07
C PRO A 301 5.23 7.41 -0.88
N MET A 302 5.53 7.89 0.32
CA MET A 302 5.32 7.13 1.55
C MET A 302 3.82 6.97 1.81
N PHE A 303 3.38 5.76 2.06
CA PHE A 303 2.00 5.39 2.37
C PHE A 303 1.97 4.27 3.41
N ASP A 304 0.83 4.05 4.04
CA ASP A 304 0.59 2.94 4.98
C ASP A 304 1.60 2.94 6.15
N VAL A 305 1.80 4.10 6.76
CA VAL A 305 2.75 4.32 7.86
C VAL A 305 2.01 4.61 9.16
N VAL A 306 2.23 3.77 10.16
CA VAL A 306 1.59 3.87 11.48
C VAL A 306 2.59 3.60 12.59
N THR A 307 2.37 4.14 13.78
CA THR A 307 3.10 3.74 14.99
C THR A 307 2.46 2.45 15.52
N THR A 308 2.96 1.29 15.07
CA THR A 308 2.41 -0.01 15.47
C THR A 308 2.67 -0.33 16.93
N ALA A 309 3.76 0.22 17.48
CA ALA A 309 4.19 -0.03 18.86
C ALA A 309 3.18 0.38 19.93
N ILE A 310 2.18 1.24 19.61
CA ILE A 310 1.11 1.60 20.55
C ILE A 310 0.05 0.52 20.69
N TYR A 311 0.01 -0.46 19.78
CA TYR A 311 -0.96 -1.53 19.79
C TYR A 311 -0.39 -2.78 20.43
N ARG A 312 -1.28 -3.51 21.13
CA ARG A 312 -0.96 -4.83 21.67
C ARG A 312 -1.67 -5.89 20.86
N TYR A 313 -1.07 -7.06 20.74
CA TYR A 313 -1.63 -8.19 20.05
C TYR A 313 -1.47 -9.47 20.86
N THR A 314 -2.34 -10.44 20.65
CA THR A 314 -2.20 -11.78 21.17
C THR A 314 -1.88 -12.76 20.05
N ARG A 315 -1.00 -13.73 20.29
CA ARG A 315 -0.66 -14.76 19.27
C ARG A 315 -1.76 -15.81 19.13
N TYR A 316 -2.57 -15.96 20.15
CA TYR A 316 -3.70 -16.91 20.19
C TYR A 316 -4.73 -16.39 21.19
N ASP A 317 -5.99 -16.83 21.04
CA ASP A 317 -7.08 -16.45 21.93
C ASP A 317 -6.75 -16.79 23.39
N GLY A 318 -6.85 -15.80 24.30
CA GLY A 318 -6.51 -15.94 25.70
C GLY A 318 -5.01 -15.95 26.00
N GLY A 319 -4.15 -15.71 25.00
CA GLY A 319 -2.71 -15.56 25.20
C GLY A 319 -2.32 -14.23 25.84
N PRO A 320 -1.05 -14.07 26.27
CA PRO A 320 -0.57 -12.81 26.82
C PRO A 320 -0.57 -11.73 25.75
N GLU A 321 -0.91 -10.51 26.15
CA GLU A 321 -0.74 -9.33 25.31
C GLU A 321 0.74 -9.04 25.08
N LEU A 322 1.13 -8.89 23.83
CA LEU A 322 2.49 -8.60 23.39
C LEU A 322 2.54 -7.22 22.75
N GLU A 323 3.65 -6.52 22.97
CA GLU A 323 3.97 -5.29 22.27
C GLU A 323 4.78 -5.60 21.00
N ASP A 324 4.52 -4.86 19.93
CA ASP A 324 5.34 -4.94 18.72
C ASP A 324 6.64 -4.15 18.93
N ARG A 325 7.71 -4.87 19.23
CA ARG A 325 9.06 -4.32 19.47
C ARG A 325 10.04 -4.59 18.32
N THR A 326 9.52 -5.01 17.16
CA THR A 326 10.36 -5.41 16.03
C THR A 326 9.95 -4.67 14.77
N MET A 327 10.88 -4.56 13.83
CA MET A 327 10.59 -4.11 12.48
C MET A 327 10.00 -5.26 11.64
N ALA A 328 9.26 -4.92 10.60
CA ALA A 328 8.77 -5.90 9.62
C ALA A 328 9.92 -6.66 8.95
N LEU A 329 10.98 -5.95 8.59
CA LEU A 329 12.14 -6.46 7.87
C LEU A 329 13.42 -6.23 8.66
N LYS A 330 14.45 -7.03 8.38
CA LYS A 330 15.81 -6.77 8.85
C LYS A 330 16.35 -5.50 8.19
N LEU A 331 17.21 -4.74 8.87
CA LEU A 331 17.86 -3.59 8.25
C LEU A 331 18.82 -4.05 7.14
N PHE A 332 19.74 -4.96 7.48
CA PHE A 332 20.70 -5.56 6.55
C PHE A 332 20.33 -7.03 6.27
N GLY A 333 20.83 -7.58 5.17
CA GLY A 333 20.73 -9.00 4.87
C GLY A 333 21.63 -9.83 5.78
N GLY A 334 21.37 -11.15 5.85
CA GLY A 334 22.21 -12.11 6.57
C GLY A 334 21.46 -12.94 7.61
N ARG A 335 22.03 -14.14 7.89
CA ARG A 335 21.38 -15.12 8.79
C ARG A 335 21.35 -14.68 10.25
N HIS A 336 22.36 -13.91 10.67
CA HIS A 336 22.54 -13.46 12.07
C HIS A 336 21.89 -12.11 12.38
N GLN A 337 21.31 -11.45 11.40
CA GLN A 337 20.60 -10.19 11.59
C GLN A 337 19.19 -10.43 12.13
N GLY A 338 18.84 -9.75 13.21
CA GLY A 338 17.49 -9.72 13.78
C GLY A 338 16.59 -8.67 13.12
N LYS A 339 15.33 -8.62 13.57
CA LYS A 339 14.37 -7.57 13.21
C LYS A 339 14.24 -6.47 14.28
N GLY A 340 15.17 -6.43 15.25
CA GLY A 340 15.22 -5.37 16.25
C GLY A 340 15.43 -3.99 15.61
N TYR A 341 14.95 -2.94 16.29
CA TYR A 341 15.22 -1.58 15.85
C TYR A 341 16.74 -1.31 15.89
N PRO A 342 17.32 -0.73 14.84
CA PRO A 342 18.76 -0.53 14.74
C PRO A 342 19.27 0.49 15.76
N THR A 343 20.56 0.46 16.05
CA THR A 343 21.26 1.57 16.69
C THR A 343 21.35 2.77 15.74
N VAL A 344 21.68 3.94 16.28
CA VAL A 344 21.92 5.16 15.47
C VAL A 344 23.02 4.90 14.44
N ASP A 345 24.14 4.27 14.85
CA ASP A 345 25.28 3.99 13.96
C ASP A 345 24.90 3.02 12.82
N GLU A 346 24.09 1.99 13.11
CA GLU A 346 23.61 1.08 12.10
C GLU A 346 22.71 1.78 11.08
N LEU A 347 21.82 2.67 11.53
CA LEU A 347 20.95 3.44 10.64
C LEU A 347 21.75 4.44 9.80
N LEU A 348 22.73 5.13 10.38
CA LEU A 348 23.63 6.03 9.67
C LEU A 348 24.47 5.27 8.64
N ARG A 349 24.98 4.08 9.00
CA ARG A 349 25.71 3.19 8.09
C ARG A 349 24.84 2.74 6.92
N PHE A 350 23.58 2.34 7.19
CA PHE A 350 22.62 1.99 6.14
C PHE A 350 22.43 3.14 5.15
N GLY A 351 22.26 4.38 5.65
CA GLY A 351 22.14 5.56 4.80
C GLY A 351 23.35 5.76 3.91
N ARG A 352 24.57 5.68 4.47
CA ARG A 352 25.81 5.89 3.71
C ARG A 352 26.12 4.74 2.74
N GLU A 353 26.18 3.52 3.24
CA GLU A 353 26.74 2.39 2.48
C GLU A 353 25.71 1.76 1.54
N VAL A 354 24.42 1.71 1.96
CA VAL A 354 23.37 1.06 1.17
C VAL A 354 22.68 2.05 0.25
N CYS A 355 22.32 3.24 0.76
CA CYS A 355 21.54 4.22 0.01
C CYS A 355 22.38 5.35 -0.60
N GLY A 356 23.68 5.46 -0.29
CA GLY A 356 24.57 6.47 -0.86
C GLY A 356 24.32 7.90 -0.35
N VAL A 357 23.68 8.05 0.81
CA VAL A 357 23.37 9.36 1.40
C VAL A 357 24.60 9.95 2.06
N ALA A 358 25.04 11.11 1.60
CA ALA A 358 26.27 11.76 2.11
C ALA A 358 26.13 12.18 3.58
N GLN A 359 24.97 12.68 3.99
CA GLN A 359 24.75 13.26 5.31
C GLN A 359 23.49 12.67 6.01
N PRO A 360 23.48 11.36 6.33
CA PRO A 360 22.30 10.73 6.90
C PRO A 360 21.91 11.29 8.28
N ALA A 361 22.85 11.81 9.06
CA ALA A 361 22.55 12.45 10.34
C ALA A 361 21.68 13.71 10.18
N GLN A 362 21.87 14.49 9.11
CA GLN A 362 21.01 15.65 8.84
C GLN A 362 19.58 15.20 8.46
N VAL A 363 19.46 14.08 7.74
CA VAL A 363 18.14 13.48 7.46
C VAL A 363 17.45 13.13 8.77
N LEU A 364 18.12 12.43 9.70
CA LEU A 364 17.51 12.06 10.99
C LEU A 364 17.07 13.30 11.80
N LYS A 365 17.87 14.38 11.80
CA LYS A 365 17.49 15.65 12.45
C LYS A 365 16.24 16.26 11.83
N ARG A 366 16.15 16.29 10.52
CA ARG A 366 14.97 16.80 9.79
C ARG A 366 13.72 15.96 10.08
N LEU A 367 13.86 14.62 10.11
CA LEU A 367 12.78 13.73 10.48
C LEU A 367 12.28 13.98 11.91
N ALA A 368 13.19 14.12 12.86
CA ALA A 368 12.84 14.44 14.25
C ALA A 368 12.11 15.79 14.38
N GLN A 369 12.52 16.80 13.62
CA GLN A 369 11.83 18.09 13.57
C GLN A 369 10.39 17.93 13.06
N GLY A 370 10.19 17.18 11.96
CA GLY A 370 8.86 16.90 11.42
C GLY A 370 7.96 16.16 12.42
N MET A 371 8.50 15.17 13.13
CA MET A 371 7.78 14.44 14.18
C MET A 371 7.37 15.39 15.32
N SER A 372 8.28 16.24 15.77
CA SER A 372 8.01 17.21 16.84
C SER A 372 6.95 18.24 16.44
N GLN A 373 7.00 18.74 15.20
CA GLN A 373 5.99 19.65 14.66
C GLN A 373 4.60 19.00 14.59
N ALA A 374 4.53 17.75 14.12
CA ALA A 374 3.26 17.02 14.06
C ALA A 374 2.65 16.82 15.45
N LEU A 375 3.44 16.42 16.45
CA LEU A 375 2.96 16.30 17.84
C LEU A 375 2.47 17.63 18.41
N ALA A 376 3.15 18.72 18.12
CA ALA A 376 2.75 20.07 18.56
C ALA A 376 1.42 20.47 17.90
N SER A 377 1.27 20.27 16.59
CA SER A 377 0.03 20.56 15.86
C SER A 377 -1.14 19.71 16.34
N ALA A 378 -0.89 18.43 16.66
CA ALA A 378 -1.91 17.51 17.17
C ALA A 378 -2.41 17.88 18.57
N SER A 379 -1.70 18.73 19.31
CA SER A 379 -2.05 19.08 20.70
C SER A 379 -3.41 19.76 20.84
N GLY A 380 -3.86 20.50 19.80
CA GLY A 380 -5.15 21.19 19.79
C GLY A 380 -6.19 20.56 18.84
N ASP A 381 -5.87 19.44 18.20
CA ASP A 381 -6.77 18.81 17.23
C ASP A 381 -7.74 17.82 17.93
N PRO A 382 -9.05 18.15 18.02
CA PRO A 382 -10.03 17.31 18.71
C PRO A 382 -10.28 15.98 18.00
N ARG A 383 -9.90 15.84 16.74
CA ARG A 383 -10.07 14.63 15.92
C ARG A 383 -9.10 13.52 16.33
N ILE A 384 -7.98 13.89 16.99
CA ILE A 384 -6.95 12.95 17.43
C ILE A 384 -7.21 12.56 18.89
N PRO A 385 -7.57 11.29 19.16
CA PRO A 385 -7.84 10.85 20.53
C PRO A 385 -6.65 11.12 21.46
N PRO A 386 -6.85 11.74 22.63
CA PRO A 386 -5.77 12.07 23.56
C PRO A 386 -4.91 10.87 23.95
N ALA A 387 -5.51 9.71 24.14
CA ALA A 387 -4.80 8.47 24.46
C ALA A 387 -3.87 8.02 23.32
N THR A 388 -4.34 8.06 22.07
CA THR A 388 -3.53 7.73 20.88
C THR A 388 -2.36 8.68 20.77
N ARG A 389 -2.60 10.00 20.89
CA ARG A 389 -1.53 11.02 20.85
C ARG A 389 -0.50 10.82 21.95
N ALA A 390 -0.92 10.57 23.19
CA ALA A 390 -0.03 10.35 24.32
C ALA A 390 0.86 9.11 24.12
N ALA A 391 0.26 7.99 23.69
CA ALA A 391 0.98 6.76 23.40
C ALA A 391 1.99 6.94 22.25
N MET A 392 1.58 7.61 21.16
CA MET A 392 2.51 7.92 20.05
C MET A 392 3.65 8.82 20.52
N ALA A 393 3.39 9.86 21.33
CA ALA A 393 4.42 10.74 21.85
C ALA A 393 5.45 9.98 22.69
N GLU A 394 5.01 9.02 23.53
CA GLU A 394 5.90 8.17 24.31
C GLU A 394 6.84 7.36 23.43
N PHE A 395 6.29 6.61 22.46
CA PHE A 395 7.12 5.80 21.56
C PHE A 395 8.00 6.65 20.63
N TRP A 396 7.55 7.84 20.24
CA TRP A 396 8.33 8.73 19.39
C TRP A 396 9.54 9.34 20.11
N GLN A 397 9.55 9.42 21.45
CA GLN A 397 10.77 9.81 22.19
C GLN A 397 11.95 8.89 21.86
N LEU A 398 11.69 7.58 21.69
CA LEU A 398 12.72 6.63 21.28
C LEU A 398 13.23 6.91 19.84
N GLY A 399 12.36 7.40 18.96
CA GLY A 399 12.73 7.82 17.61
C GLY A 399 13.46 9.15 17.56
N LEU A 400 13.03 10.13 18.36
CA LEU A 400 13.68 11.44 18.46
C LEU A 400 15.13 11.33 18.95
N ALA A 401 15.44 10.33 19.78
CA ALA A 401 16.80 10.07 20.26
C ALA A 401 17.80 9.78 19.12
N TYR A 402 17.35 9.32 17.93
CA TYR A 402 18.24 9.13 16.77
C TYR A 402 18.83 10.43 16.21
N ALA A 403 18.22 11.57 16.52
CA ALA A 403 18.69 12.87 16.04
C ALA A 403 19.70 13.55 16.99
N VAL A 404 19.86 13.04 18.22
CA VAL A 404 20.71 13.62 19.27
C VAL A 404 22.10 12.96 19.31
N GLY A 405 22.21 11.76 18.76
CA GLY A 405 23.49 11.06 18.56
C GLY A 405 24.10 11.46 17.23
#